data_5214a6770e76d6a263f2de05481bfb08
#
_entry.id   5214a6770e76d6a263f2de05481bfb08
#
_cell.length_a   1.000
_cell.length_b   1.000
_cell.length_c   1.000
_cell.angle_alpha   90.00
_cell.angle_beta   90.00
_cell.angle_gamma   90.00
#
_symmetry.space_group_name_H-M   'P 1'
#
loop_
_entity.id
_entity.type
_entity.pdbx_description
1 polymer ?
#
loop_
_entity_poly.entity_id
_entity_poly.type
_entity_poly.pdbx_seq_one_letter_code
_entity_poly.pdbx_strand_id
1 'polypeptide(L)'
;AQLPELTLDIYGKGGEEEKLRRRIEEAGAQDYIRLKGHSDLSQIYAGYELYLTASTSEGFGLTLMEAVGSGLPLIGFDVRYGNQTFIDDGKNGYLIPVSSNQVEDQIIAAFVEKIVALFSQGRQQEMSQHSYQVAENYLTSRVEAAWSQLLKEVRDDSAL
;
A
#
# COMPACT_ATOMS: atom_id res chain seq x y z
N ALA A 1 3.83 23.80 -7.24
CA ALA A 1 3.73 22.44 -6.70
C ALA A 1 3.69 22.53 -5.17
N GLN A 2 2.86 21.72 -4.50
CA GLN A 2 2.74 21.73 -3.04
C GLN A 2 3.89 20.92 -2.38
N LEU A 3 4.46 19.95 -3.11
CA LEU A 3 5.55 19.09 -2.68
C LEU A 3 6.57 18.96 -3.83
N PRO A 4 7.44 19.94 -4.04
CA PRO A 4 8.33 19.99 -5.21
C PRO A 4 9.43 18.91 -5.21
N GLU A 5 9.74 18.32 -4.06
CA GLU A 5 10.79 17.30 -3.91
C GLU A 5 10.25 15.86 -3.99
N LEU A 6 8.93 15.68 -4.12
CA LEU A 6 8.33 14.36 -4.16
C LEU A 6 8.65 13.67 -5.48
N THR A 7 9.12 12.43 -5.40
CA THR A 7 9.32 11.56 -6.58
C THR A 7 8.45 10.31 -6.46
N LEU A 8 8.12 9.70 -7.60
CA LEU A 8 7.34 8.47 -7.69
C LEU A 8 8.08 7.44 -8.53
N ASP A 9 8.40 6.31 -7.93
CA ASP A 9 8.92 5.15 -8.63
C ASP A 9 7.81 4.11 -8.78
N ILE A 10 7.52 3.68 -10.00
CA ILE A 10 6.49 2.70 -10.34
C ILE A 10 7.17 1.38 -10.67
N TYR A 11 6.92 0.36 -9.86
CA TYR A 11 7.44 -0.99 -10.02
C TYR A 11 6.38 -1.90 -10.65
N GLY A 12 6.80 -2.72 -11.57
CA GLY A 12 5.95 -3.70 -12.25
C GLY A 12 6.27 -3.84 -13.73
N LYS A 13 5.70 -4.84 -14.35
CA LYS A 13 5.70 -5.06 -15.81
C LYS A 13 4.30 -5.41 -16.26
N GLY A 14 3.89 -4.91 -17.43
CA GLY A 14 2.59 -5.22 -17.99
C GLY A 14 2.34 -4.51 -19.30
N GLY A 15 1.23 -4.82 -19.94
CA GLY A 15 0.86 -4.26 -21.25
C GLY A 15 0.61 -2.75 -21.25
N GLU A 16 0.43 -2.14 -20.07
CA GLU A 16 0.15 -0.70 -19.95
C GLU A 16 1.44 0.16 -19.84
N GLU A 17 2.63 -0.44 -19.87
CA GLU A 17 3.90 0.29 -19.67
C GLU A 17 4.07 1.43 -20.68
N GLU A 18 3.84 1.18 -21.98
CA GLU A 18 3.94 2.20 -23.04
C GLU A 18 2.92 3.33 -22.87
N LYS A 19 1.73 3.02 -22.38
CA LYS A 19 0.71 4.01 -22.08
C LYS A 19 1.10 4.88 -20.88
N LEU A 20 1.67 4.29 -19.84
CA LEU A 20 2.19 5.03 -18.70
C LEU A 20 3.36 5.93 -19.11
N ARG A 21 4.30 5.42 -19.89
CA ARG A 21 5.42 6.18 -20.42
C ARG A 21 4.96 7.44 -21.19
N ARG A 22 4.02 7.25 -22.10
CA ARG A 22 3.42 8.33 -22.86
C ARG A 22 2.75 9.38 -21.97
N ARG A 23 1.96 8.94 -20.97
CA ARG A 23 1.32 9.86 -20.01
C ARG A 23 2.33 10.67 -19.20
N ILE A 24 3.44 10.05 -18.80
CA ILE A 24 4.53 10.74 -18.08
C ILE A 24 5.16 11.81 -18.99
N GLU A 25 5.40 11.48 -20.25
CA GLU A 25 5.94 12.41 -21.25
C GLU A 25 4.99 13.58 -21.55
N GLU A 26 3.72 13.30 -21.79
CA GLU A 26 2.68 14.31 -22.03
C GLU A 26 2.49 15.26 -20.85
N ALA A 27 2.69 14.76 -19.63
CA ALA A 27 2.64 15.55 -18.41
C ALA A 27 3.95 16.31 -18.09
N GLY A 28 5.03 16.07 -18.85
CA GLY A 28 6.36 16.62 -18.55
C GLY A 28 6.91 16.16 -17.20
N ALA A 29 6.59 14.92 -16.80
CA ALA A 29 6.83 14.43 -15.44
C ALA A 29 8.06 13.48 -15.33
N GLN A 30 8.89 13.39 -16.36
CA GLN A 30 10.00 12.44 -16.47
C GLN A 30 11.07 12.63 -15.39
N ASP A 31 11.20 13.84 -14.86
CA ASP A 31 12.22 14.17 -13.86
C ASP A 31 11.86 13.61 -12.46
N TYR A 32 10.57 13.35 -12.20
CA TYR A 32 10.09 12.93 -10.87
C TYR A 32 9.20 11.68 -10.88
N ILE A 33 8.79 11.15 -12.07
CA ILE A 33 8.09 9.86 -12.18
C ILE A 33 8.92 8.88 -13.00
N ARG A 34 9.24 7.72 -12.44
CA ARG A 34 10.12 6.73 -13.06
C ARG A 34 9.46 5.36 -13.11
N LEU A 35 9.48 4.73 -14.29
CA LEU A 35 9.11 3.33 -14.45
C LEU A 35 10.34 2.45 -14.19
N LYS A 36 10.32 1.68 -13.10
CA LYS A 36 11.46 0.87 -12.63
C LYS A 36 11.42 -0.57 -13.15
N GLY A 37 10.34 -0.98 -13.80
CA GLY A 37 10.16 -2.35 -14.24
C GLY A 37 9.97 -3.32 -13.08
N HIS A 38 10.21 -4.61 -13.32
CA HIS A 38 10.13 -5.63 -12.28
C HIS A 38 11.44 -5.72 -11.50
N SER A 39 11.35 -5.70 -10.18
CA SER A 39 12.49 -5.80 -9.26
C SER A 39 12.10 -6.60 -8.02
N ASP A 40 13.09 -7.22 -7.37
CA ASP A 40 12.92 -7.73 -6.02
C ASP A 40 12.81 -6.53 -5.07
N LEU A 41 11.64 -6.37 -4.48
CA LEU A 41 11.33 -5.23 -3.63
C LEU A 41 11.82 -5.39 -2.18
N SER A 42 12.26 -6.59 -1.77
CA SER A 42 12.61 -6.91 -0.38
C SER A 42 13.65 -5.96 0.25
N GLN A 43 14.55 -5.39 -0.57
CA GLN A 43 15.57 -4.44 -0.15
C GLN A 43 15.26 -2.98 -0.54
N ILE A 44 14.17 -2.77 -1.26
CA ILE A 44 13.87 -1.47 -1.90
C ILE A 44 12.96 -0.62 -1.01
N TYR A 45 12.00 -1.23 -0.32
CA TYR A 45 11.01 -0.52 0.50
C TYR A 45 11.62 0.47 1.52
N ALA A 46 12.76 0.12 2.12
CA ALA A 46 13.44 0.98 3.11
C ALA A 46 13.93 2.32 2.54
N GLY A 47 13.98 2.47 1.22
CA GLY A 47 14.36 3.71 0.54
C GLY A 47 13.19 4.66 0.26
N TYR A 48 11.98 4.32 0.69
CA TYR A 48 10.76 5.08 0.42
C TYR A 48 10.07 5.55 1.70
N GLU A 49 9.23 6.55 1.57
CA GLU A 49 8.48 7.16 2.68
C GLU A 49 6.97 6.91 2.61
N LEU A 50 6.50 6.36 1.50
CA LEU A 50 5.08 6.10 1.25
C LEU A 50 4.93 4.98 0.21
N TYR A 51 3.99 4.08 0.44
CA TYR A 51 3.52 3.10 -0.54
C TYR A 51 2.15 3.51 -1.06
N LEU A 52 2.00 3.55 -2.40
CA LEU A 52 0.74 3.84 -3.07
C LEU A 52 0.22 2.62 -3.81
N THR A 53 -1.06 2.34 -3.69
CA THR A 53 -1.74 1.33 -4.49
C THR A 53 -3.03 1.89 -5.10
N ALA A 54 -3.21 1.67 -6.40
CA ALA A 54 -4.42 2.01 -7.13
C ALA A 54 -5.19 0.75 -7.58
N SER A 55 -4.96 -0.38 -6.93
CA SER A 55 -5.70 -1.62 -7.19
C SER A 55 -7.17 -1.45 -6.83
N THR A 56 -8.06 -1.71 -7.77
CA THR A 56 -9.51 -1.67 -7.56
C THR A 56 -10.06 -2.98 -6.98
N SER A 57 -9.23 -4.01 -6.92
CA SER A 57 -9.50 -5.30 -6.29
C SER A 57 -8.17 -5.91 -5.87
N GLU A 58 -8.09 -6.34 -4.63
CA GLU A 58 -6.88 -6.95 -4.08
C GLU A 58 -7.26 -8.17 -3.25
N GLY A 59 -6.71 -9.33 -3.58
CA GLY A 59 -6.96 -10.56 -2.83
C GLY A 59 -6.37 -10.47 -1.42
N PHE A 60 -5.13 -10.89 -1.27
CA PHE A 60 -4.41 -10.73 0.00
C PHE A 60 -3.55 -9.46 0.02
N GLY A 61 -2.79 -9.20 -1.04
CA GLY A 61 -1.91 -8.02 -1.13
C GLY A 61 -0.53 -8.26 -0.53
N LEU A 62 0.25 -9.19 -1.11
CA LEU A 62 1.61 -9.48 -0.64
C LEU A 62 2.49 -8.22 -0.60
N THR A 63 2.40 -7.37 -1.62
CA THR A 63 3.15 -6.11 -1.67
C THR A 63 2.73 -5.11 -0.60
N LEU A 64 1.45 -5.12 -0.18
CA LEU A 64 0.97 -4.35 0.96
C LEU A 64 1.57 -4.89 2.27
N MET A 65 1.57 -6.22 2.45
CA MET A 65 2.19 -6.86 3.60
C MET A 65 3.69 -6.55 3.69
N GLU A 66 4.40 -6.60 2.57
CA GLU A 66 5.82 -6.25 2.49
C GLU A 66 6.05 -4.77 2.83
N ALA A 67 5.19 -3.87 2.34
CA ALA A 67 5.27 -2.45 2.63
C ALA A 67 5.05 -2.14 4.11
N VAL A 68 4.03 -2.70 4.76
CA VAL A 68 3.82 -2.53 6.21
C VAL A 68 4.95 -3.17 7.02
N GLY A 69 5.47 -4.32 6.57
CA GLY A 69 6.62 -4.98 7.17
C GLY A 69 7.90 -4.16 7.10
N SER A 70 7.98 -3.27 6.13
CA SER A 70 9.07 -2.30 5.96
C SER A 70 8.80 -0.95 6.62
N GLY A 71 7.67 -0.82 7.31
CA GLY A 71 7.30 0.40 8.04
C GLY A 71 6.82 1.54 7.15
N LEU A 72 6.35 1.27 5.93
CA LEU A 72 5.82 2.34 5.08
C LEU A 72 4.39 2.70 5.49
N PRO A 73 4.04 3.98 5.57
CA PRO A 73 2.66 4.44 5.45
C PRO A 73 2.07 4.02 4.11
N LEU A 74 0.76 3.75 4.05
CA LEU A 74 0.09 3.29 2.83
C LEU A 74 -1.06 4.21 2.45
N ILE A 75 -1.24 4.44 1.15
CA ILE A 75 -2.48 5.06 0.62
C ILE A 75 -3.01 4.16 -0.49
N GLY A 76 -4.27 3.78 -0.39
CA GLY A 76 -4.91 2.92 -1.37
C GLY A 76 -6.42 3.09 -1.40
N PHE A 77 -7.07 2.46 -2.36
CA PHE A 77 -8.52 2.44 -2.42
C PHE A 77 -9.13 1.66 -1.25
N ASP A 78 -10.30 2.10 -0.78
CA ASP A 78 -11.12 1.37 0.18
C ASP A 78 -11.82 0.19 -0.52
N VAL A 79 -11.05 -0.86 -0.78
CA VAL A 79 -11.51 -2.08 -1.44
C VAL A 79 -11.10 -3.33 -0.67
N ARG A 80 -11.93 -4.37 -0.77
CA ARG A 80 -11.66 -5.70 -0.19
C ARG A 80 -10.63 -6.45 -1.03
N TYR A 81 -9.75 -7.26 -0.46
CA TYR A 81 -9.56 -7.49 0.98
C TYR A 81 -8.24 -6.88 1.45
N GLY A 82 -7.18 -6.94 0.64
CA GLY A 82 -5.81 -6.57 1.02
C GLY A 82 -5.70 -5.15 1.55
N ASN A 83 -6.30 -4.17 0.86
CA ASN A 83 -6.19 -2.77 1.31
C ASN A 83 -6.79 -2.59 2.71
N GLN A 84 -8.02 -3.08 2.94
CA GLN A 84 -8.67 -3.01 4.26
C GLN A 84 -8.00 -3.88 5.33
N THR A 85 -7.19 -4.85 4.92
CA THR A 85 -6.43 -5.72 5.84
C THR A 85 -5.17 -5.03 6.37
N PHE A 86 -4.48 -4.28 5.52
CA PHE A 86 -3.17 -3.72 5.82
C PHE A 86 -3.17 -2.20 6.07
N ILE A 87 -4.24 -1.49 5.66
CA ILE A 87 -4.38 -0.06 5.88
C ILE A 87 -5.40 0.18 7.00
N ASP A 88 -4.92 0.63 8.14
CA ASP A 88 -5.73 1.11 9.25
C ASP A 88 -5.90 2.62 9.08
N ASP A 89 -7.07 3.02 8.55
CA ASP A 89 -7.32 4.39 8.09
C ASP A 89 -7.06 5.44 9.16
N GLY A 90 -6.27 6.44 8.80
CA GLY A 90 -5.82 7.50 9.69
C GLY A 90 -4.72 7.12 10.68
N LYS A 91 -4.29 5.84 10.76
CA LYS A 91 -3.24 5.39 11.68
C LYS A 91 -1.93 5.02 11.00
N ASN A 92 -1.97 4.11 10.01
CA ASN A 92 -0.79 3.79 9.21
C ASN A 92 -0.91 4.19 7.75
N GLY A 93 -1.97 4.90 7.39
CA GLY A 93 -2.22 5.34 6.02
C GLY A 93 -3.62 5.86 5.83
N TYR A 94 -4.06 5.87 4.58
CA TYR A 94 -5.39 6.35 4.22
C TYR A 94 -6.06 5.43 3.22
N LEU A 95 -7.35 5.14 3.47
CA LEU A 95 -8.25 4.48 2.54
C LEU A 95 -9.04 5.53 1.75
N ILE A 96 -8.95 5.47 0.44
CA ILE A 96 -9.67 6.37 -0.48
C ILE A 96 -10.98 5.70 -0.89
N PRO A 97 -12.13 6.22 -0.50
CA PRO A 97 -13.42 5.66 -0.89
C PRO A 97 -13.58 5.65 -2.41
N VAL A 98 -14.10 4.54 -2.93
CA VAL A 98 -14.41 4.37 -4.35
C VAL A 98 -15.90 4.05 -4.51
N SER A 99 -16.59 4.81 -5.36
CA SER A 99 -17.96 4.54 -5.73
C SER A 99 -18.12 4.47 -7.24
N SER A 100 -19.10 3.70 -7.71
CA SER A 100 -19.38 3.52 -9.15
C SER A 100 -19.73 4.82 -9.89
N ASN A 101 -20.12 5.86 -9.16
CA ASN A 101 -20.53 7.15 -9.72
C ASN A 101 -19.44 8.25 -9.57
N GLN A 102 -18.26 7.89 -9.09
CA GLN A 102 -17.19 8.86 -8.83
C GLN A 102 -16.42 9.15 -10.10
N VAL A 103 -16.16 10.43 -10.37
CA VAL A 103 -15.38 10.89 -11.52
C VAL A 103 -13.89 10.72 -11.22
N GLU A 104 -13.09 10.35 -12.22
CA GLU A 104 -11.64 10.13 -12.09
C GLU A 104 -10.94 11.30 -11.39
N ASP A 105 -11.27 12.54 -11.74
CA ASP A 105 -10.69 13.75 -11.13
C ASP A 105 -10.93 13.84 -9.61
N GLN A 106 -12.07 13.38 -9.13
CA GLN A 106 -12.37 13.36 -7.68
C GLN A 106 -11.51 12.34 -6.94
N ILE A 107 -11.26 11.19 -7.57
CA ILE A 107 -10.38 10.15 -7.04
C ILE A 107 -8.94 10.66 -6.96
N ILE A 108 -8.46 11.28 -8.04
CA ILE A 108 -7.12 11.88 -8.09
C ILE A 108 -6.97 12.96 -7.01
N ALA A 109 -7.97 13.85 -6.88
CA ALA A 109 -7.98 14.90 -5.86
C ALA A 109 -7.89 14.33 -4.44
N ALA A 110 -8.60 13.23 -4.15
CA ALA A 110 -8.57 12.57 -2.86
C ALA A 110 -7.19 11.96 -2.56
N PHE A 111 -6.53 11.30 -3.53
CA PHE A 111 -5.16 10.83 -3.37
C PHE A 111 -4.19 11.99 -3.09
N VAL A 112 -4.26 13.05 -3.89
CA VAL A 112 -3.42 14.24 -3.72
C VAL A 112 -3.61 14.85 -2.34
N GLU A 113 -4.85 15.00 -1.86
CA GLU A 113 -5.15 15.51 -0.53
C GLU A 113 -4.46 14.69 0.56
N LYS A 114 -4.56 13.36 0.51
CA LYS A 114 -3.97 12.48 1.53
C LYS A 114 -2.44 12.44 1.47
N ILE A 115 -1.86 12.47 0.28
CA ILE A 115 -0.40 12.58 0.11
C ILE A 115 0.09 13.90 0.71
N VAL A 116 -0.55 15.01 0.36
CA VAL A 116 -0.18 16.33 0.90
C VAL A 116 -0.35 16.37 2.42
N ALA A 117 -1.45 15.84 2.94
CA ALA A 117 -1.70 15.79 4.38
C ALA A 117 -0.61 14.99 5.12
N LEU A 118 -0.21 13.82 4.60
CA LEU A 118 0.83 13.00 5.19
C LEU A 118 2.14 13.78 5.35
N PHE A 119 2.62 14.40 4.27
CA PHE A 119 3.92 15.08 4.27
C PHE A 119 3.88 16.43 4.97
N SER A 120 2.83 17.24 4.78
CA SER A 120 2.72 18.58 5.40
C SER A 120 2.49 18.54 6.90
N GLN A 121 1.87 17.48 7.42
CA GLN A 121 1.63 17.28 8.86
C GLN A 121 2.78 16.55 9.56
N GLY A 122 3.78 16.08 8.84
CA GLY A 122 4.93 15.37 9.41
C GLY A 122 4.56 14.02 10.05
N ARG A 123 3.49 13.35 9.58
CA ARG A 123 2.97 12.13 10.20
C ARG A 123 3.65 10.83 9.75
N GLN A 124 4.67 10.91 8.90
CA GLN A 124 5.32 9.73 8.31
C GLN A 124 5.85 8.79 9.41
N GLN A 125 6.54 9.33 10.42
CA GLN A 125 7.13 8.54 11.50
C GLN A 125 6.07 7.86 12.38
N GLU A 126 5.00 8.58 12.73
CA GLU A 126 3.87 8.04 13.50
C GLU A 126 3.22 6.88 12.75
N MET A 127 2.88 7.09 11.46
CA MET A 127 2.26 6.08 10.62
C MET A 127 3.18 4.90 10.34
N SER A 128 4.48 5.13 10.19
CA SER A 128 5.49 4.08 10.07
C SER A 128 5.50 3.15 11.28
N GLN A 129 5.48 3.70 12.48
CA GLN A 129 5.42 2.89 13.71
C GLN A 129 4.16 2.02 13.75
N HIS A 130 3.03 2.57 13.33
CA HIS A 130 1.78 1.82 13.27
C HIS A 130 1.82 0.72 12.20
N SER A 131 2.47 0.96 11.05
CA SER A 131 2.69 -0.09 10.03
C SER A 131 3.44 -1.29 10.60
N TYR A 132 4.51 -1.07 11.37
CA TYR A 132 5.19 -2.17 12.06
C TYR A 132 4.27 -2.93 13.05
N GLN A 133 3.40 -2.23 13.76
CA GLN A 133 2.42 -2.88 14.65
C GLN A 133 1.43 -3.76 13.87
N VAL A 134 0.95 -3.28 12.73
CA VAL A 134 0.12 -4.09 11.83
C VAL A 134 0.87 -5.32 11.35
N ALA A 135 2.13 -5.17 10.92
CA ALA A 135 2.98 -6.25 10.42
C ALA A 135 3.23 -7.35 11.46
N GLU A 136 3.27 -7.02 12.76
CA GLU A 136 3.46 -8.00 13.83
C GLU A 136 2.42 -9.13 13.80
N ASN A 137 1.21 -8.87 13.32
CA ASN A 137 0.15 -9.88 13.22
C ASN A 137 0.46 -10.94 12.16
N TYR A 138 1.36 -10.66 11.24
CA TYR A 138 1.72 -11.51 10.10
C TYR A 138 3.11 -12.14 10.25
N LEU A 139 3.74 -12.01 11.41
CA LEU A 139 4.99 -12.72 11.71
C LEU A 139 4.77 -14.23 11.63
N THR A 140 5.72 -14.96 11.04
CA THR A 140 5.66 -16.43 10.91
C THR A 140 5.32 -17.12 12.21
N SER A 141 5.93 -16.71 13.31
CA SER A 141 5.66 -17.28 14.65
C SER A 141 4.21 -17.09 15.10
N ARG A 142 3.58 -15.98 14.80
CA ARG A 142 2.15 -15.76 15.14
C ARG A 142 1.24 -16.58 14.24
N VAL A 143 1.54 -16.68 12.96
CA VAL A 143 0.78 -17.48 12.01
C VAL A 143 0.88 -18.97 12.37
N GLU A 144 2.08 -19.46 12.70
CA GLU A 144 2.30 -20.84 13.16
C GLU A 144 1.56 -21.14 14.46
N ALA A 145 1.56 -20.20 15.42
CA ALA A 145 0.82 -20.35 16.65
C ALA A 145 -0.70 -20.44 16.42
N ALA A 146 -1.24 -19.58 15.53
CA ALA A 146 -2.66 -19.60 15.17
C ALA A 146 -3.06 -20.93 14.50
N TRP A 147 -2.25 -21.43 13.55
CA TRP A 147 -2.46 -22.74 12.93
C TRP A 147 -2.40 -23.88 13.96
N SER A 148 -1.41 -23.85 14.86
CA SER A 148 -1.26 -24.87 15.89
C SER A 148 -2.47 -24.90 16.84
N GLN A 149 -3.02 -23.75 17.16
CA GLN A 149 -4.22 -23.64 17.98
C GLN A 149 -5.45 -24.21 17.25
N LEU A 150 -5.68 -23.77 16.01
CA LEU A 150 -6.79 -24.26 15.20
C LEU A 150 -6.78 -25.79 15.03
N LEU A 151 -5.61 -26.37 14.73
CA LEU A 151 -5.46 -27.81 14.56
C LEU A 151 -5.74 -28.59 15.86
N LYS A 152 -5.42 -28.03 17.02
CA LYS A 152 -5.79 -28.64 18.33
C LYS A 152 -7.30 -28.63 18.53
N GLU A 153 -7.96 -27.49 18.29
CA GLU A 153 -9.41 -27.36 18.44
C GLU A 153 -10.17 -28.34 17.53
N VAL A 154 -9.80 -28.42 16.24
CA VAL A 154 -10.42 -29.38 15.31
C VAL A 154 -10.22 -30.83 15.74
N ARG A 155 -9.05 -31.18 16.30
CA ARG A 155 -8.79 -32.54 16.79
C ARG A 155 -9.63 -32.87 18.02
N ASP A 156 -9.75 -31.93 18.94
CA ASP A 156 -10.48 -32.13 20.20
C ASP A 156 -12.00 -32.21 19.93
N ASP A 157 -12.53 -31.43 18.98
CA ASP A 157 -13.93 -31.53 18.51
C ASP A 157 -14.22 -32.87 17.79
N SER A 158 -13.22 -33.46 17.14
CA SER A 158 -13.39 -34.75 16.43
C SER A 158 -13.31 -35.96 17.33
N ALA A 159 -13.02 -35.77 18.64
CA ALA A 159 -12.92 -36.81 19.63
C ALA A 159 -14.22 -37.01 20.46
N LEU A 160 -15.28 -36.25 20.16
CA LEU A 160 -16.65 -36.34 20.69
C LEU A 160 -17.56 -37.08 19.71
#